data_f45718c8333d5bf5af082b67424d6144
#
_entry.id   f45718c8333d5bf5af082b67424d6144
#
_cell.length_a   1.000
_cell.length_b   1.000
_cell.length_c   1.000
_cell.angle_alpha   90.00
_cell.angle_beta   90.00
_cell.angle_gamma   90.00
#
_symmetry.space_group_name_H-M   'P 1'
#
loop_
_entity.id
_entity.type
_entity.pdbx_description
1 polymer ?
#
loop_
_entity_poly.entity_id
_entity_poly.type
_entity_poly.pdbx_seq_one_letter_code
_entity_poly.pdbx_strand_id
1 'polypeptide(L)'
;MALLSMAMPFTAKAQDKVEASAGVDLVSGYVWRGQDLGGVSLQPSASIAYKGFSLGAWGSVGIESSDTKEFDLILGYSTGGFSVSVTDYWYNVTGDGVTAKYFQYGAHNAANSHLFEAQIGYDFGPVAVNWYTNFAGDDGVDKDGDRAYSSYISVAAPFTLGGLDWTAEIGATPWATDFYGANGFAVCDVSLGVSKDIKITDSFSLPLFAKATWNPRSEGAYFVVGL
;
A
#
# COMPACT_ATOMS: atom_id res chain seq x y z
N MET A 1 16.53 -0.95 -4.85
CA MET A 1 15.74 -0.78 -3.61
C MET A 1 14.43 -1.50 -3.84
N ALA A 2 14.32 -2.71 -3.31
CA ALA A 2 13.08 -3.49 -3.42
C ALA A 2 12.06 -2.96 -2.40
N LEU A 3 10.86 -2.74 -2.88
CA LEU A 3 9.75 -2.13 -2.18
C LEU A 3 9.01 -3.16 -1.35
N LEU A 4 9.24 -3.16 -0.06
CA LEU A 4 8.54 -4.01 0.92
C LEU A 4 7.21 -3.43 1.40
N SER A 5 6.77 -2.33 0.89
CA SER A 5 5.45 -1.76 1.15
C SER A 5 4.76 -1.46 -0.15
N MET A 6 3.50 -1.79 -0.28
CA MET A 6 2.62 -1.38 -1.37
C MET A 6 2.41 0.15 -1.50
N ALA A 7 3.05 0.95 -0.69
CA ALA A 7 3.32 2.32 -1.03
C ALA A 7 4.61 2.30 -1.85
N MET A 8 4.53 2.41 -3.18
CA MET A 8 5.72 2.77 -3.94
C MET A 8 6.32 4.00 -3.26
N PRO A 9 7.55 3.93 -2.69
CA PRO A 9 8.22 5.17 -2.32
C PRO A 9 8.54 5.85 -3.65
N PHE A 10 7.67 6.75 -4.07
CA PHE A 10 7.98 7.69 -5.12
C PHE A 10 9.07 8.63 -4.59
N THR A 11 10.29 8.10 -4.44
CA THR A 11 11.47 8.93 -4.20
C THR A 11 11.83 9.60 -5.51
N ALA A 12 10.97 10.49 -5.99
CA ALA A 12 11.31 11.35 -7.09
C ALA A 12 12.39 12.32 -6.59
N LYS A 13 13.66 11.99 -6.79
CA LYS A 13 14.71 13.00 -6.76
C LYS A 13 14.35 14.02 -7.83
N ALA A 14 14.44 15.31 -7.51
CA ALA A 14 14.24 16.38 -8.50
C ALA A 14 15.21 16.17 -9.67
N GLN A 15 14.75 15.49 -10.72
CA GLN A 15 15.51 15.18 -11.91
C GLN A 15 14.95 15.98 -13.10
N ASP A 16 15.84 16.49 -13.94
CA ASP A 16 15.47 17.23 -15.15
C ASP A 16 15.01 16.31 -16.32
N LYS A 17 14.83 15.02 -16.06
CA LYS A 17 14.37 14.03 -17.04
C LYS A 17 13.15 13.28 -16.52
N VAL A 18 12.27 12.90 -17.44
CA VAL A 18 11.16 11.98 -17.16
C VAL A 18 11.74 10.59 -16.87
N GLU A 19 11.35 10.03 -15.76
CA GLU A 19 11.62 8.63 -15.40
C GLU A 19 10.34 7.83 -15.58
N ALA A 20 10.45 6.63 -16.14
CA ALA A 20 9.37 5.69 -16.27
C ALA A 20 9.80 4.33 -15.71
N SER A 21 8.91 3.66 -15.02
CA SER A 21 9.12 2.30 -14.52
C SER A 21 7.90 1.43 -14.79
N ALA A 22 8.14 0.13 -14.91
CA ALA A 22 7.09 -0.88 -14.95
C ALA A 22 7.63 -2.17 -14.30
N GLY A 23 6.76 -2.90 -13.64
CA GLY A 23 7.09 -4.14 -12.96
C GLY A 23 5.87 -5.02 -12.77
N VAL A 24 6.12 -6.24 -12.34
CA VAL A 24 5.09 -7.17 -11.87
C VAL A 24 5.70 -8.01 -10.76
N ASP A 25 5.02 -8.05 -9.62
CA ASP A 25 5.38 -8.91 -8.51
C ASP A 25 4.47 -10.15 -8.50
N LEU A 26 5.06 -11.31 -8.20
CA LEU A 26 4.32 -12.51 -7.83
C LEU A 26 4.48 -12.71 -6.32
N VAL A 27 3.37 -12.67 -5.60
CA VAL A 27 3.37 -12.75 -4.13
C VAL A 27 2.58 -13.96 -3.64
N SER A 28 3.03 -14.55 -2.53
CA SER A 28 2.36 -15.71 -1.91
C SER A 28 1.11 -15.33 -1.12
N GLY A 29 0.86 -14.05 -0.89
CA GLY A 29 -0.30 -13.51 -0.19
C GLY A 29 -0.31 -12.00 -0.31
N TYR A 30 -1.51 -11.41 -0.24
CA TYR A 30 -1.71 -9.99 -0.26
C TYR A 30 -2.04 -9.49 1.15
N VAL A 31 -1.03 -8.99 1.87
CA VAL A 31 -1.18 -8.43 3.22
C VAL A 31 -0.85 -6.94 3.18
N TRP A 32 -1.83 -6.11 3.55
CA TRP A 32 -1.71 -4.66 3.53
C TRP A 32 -2.09 -4.07 4.90
N ARG A 33 -1.17 -3.30 5.51
CA ARG A 33 -1.35 -2.65 6.82
C ARG A 33 -1.88 -3.59 7.91
N GLY A 34 -1.33 -4.83 7.95
CA GLY A 34 -1.77 -5.86 8.89
C GLY A 34 -3.08 -6.57 8.55
N GLN A 35 -3.67 -6.31 7.40
CA GLN A 35 -4.90 -6.93 6.91
C GLN A 35 -4.57 -7.94 5.80
N ASP A 36 -5.19 -9.12 5.86
CA ASP A 36 -5.15 -10.13 4.81
C ASP A 36 -6.20 -9.78 3.75
N LEU A 37 -5.76 -9.44 2.56
CA LEU A 37 -6.61 -9.04 1.44
C LEU A 37 -6.68 -10.10 0.33
N GLY A 38 -5.91 -11.18 0.45
CA GLY A 38 -5.99 -12.28 -0.51
C GLY A 38 -4.78 -13.21 -0.53
N GLY A 39 -4.92 -14.27 -1.32
CA GLY A 39 -3.90 -15.30 -1.52
C GLY A 39 -2.84 -14.92 -2.55
N VAL A 40 -2.30 -15.94 -3.23
CA VAL A 40 -1.30 -15.75 -4.28
C VAL A 40 -1.81 -14.83 -5.37
N SER A 41 -1.06 -13.77 -5.68
CA SER A 41 -1.49 -12.79 -6.67
C SER A 41 -0.35 -12.27 -7.55
N LEU A 42 -0.70 -11.79 -8.74
CA LEU A 42 0.13 -10.99 -9.62
C LEU A 42 -0.19 -9.53 -9.40
N GLN A 43 0.84 -8.72 -9.15
CA GLN A 43 0.72 -7.31 -8.81
C GLN A 43 1.48 -6.44 -9.81
N PRO A 44 0.88 -6.13 -10.98
CA PRO A 44 1.49 -5.25 -11.98
C PRO A 44 1.53 -3.81 -11.49
N SER A 45 2.58 -3.09 -11.91
CA SER A 45 2.76 -1.67 -11.62
C SER A 45 3.39 -0.94 -12.79
N ALA A 46 3.07 0.35 -12.92
CA ALA A 46 3.71 1.27 -13.85
C ALA A 46 3.71 2.69 -13.27
N SER A 47 4.76 3.45 -13.54
CA SER A 47 4.80 4.85 -13.11
C SER A 47 5.62 5.74 -14.04
N ILE A 48 5.32 7.04 -14.01
CA ILE A 48 6.13 8.10 -14.56
C ILE A 48 6.39 9.15 -13.50
N ALA A 49 7.59 9.75 -13.53
CA ALA A 49 7.96 10.81 -12.59
C ALA A 49 8.72 11.93 -13.30
N TYR A 50 8.50 13.17 -12.86
CA TYR A 50 9.19 14.35 -13.35
C TYR A 50 9.19 15.48 -12.31
N LYS A 51 10.37 15.99 -11.96
CA LYS A 51 10.55 17.14 -11.04
C LYS A 51 9.77 17.00 -9.72
N GLY A 52 9.79 15.80 -9.13
CA GLY A 52 9.10 15.52 -7.88
C GLY A 52 7.66 15.06 -8.03
N PHE A 53 6.98 15.36 -9.15
CA PHE A 53 5.66 14.82 -9.45
C PHE A 53 5.75 13.37 -9.94
N SER A 54 4.77 12.56 -9.60
CA SER A 54 4.64 11.19 -10.05
C SER A 54 3.20 10.84 -10.34
N LEU A 55 3.01 9.99 -11.35
CA LEU A 55 1.73 9.33 -11.63
C LEU A 55 2.02 7.84 -11.74
N GLY A 56 1.29 7.04 -10.95
CA GLY A 56 1.42 5.60 -10.90
C GLY A 56 0.10 4.90 -11.10
N ALA A 57 0.19 3.67 -11.59
CA ALA A 57 -0.88 2.69 -11.57
C ALA A 57 -0.35 1.41 -10.95
N TRP A 58 -1.16 0.79 -10.11
CA TRP A 58 -0.88 -0.50 -9.49
C TRP A 58 -2.15 -1.36 -9.54
N GLY A 59 -1.99 -2.67 -9.45
CA GLY A 59 -3.13 -3.55 -9.35
C GLY A 59 -2.76 -4.87 -8.69
N SER A 60 -3.78 -5.62 -8.26
CA SER A 60 -3.65 -6.97 -7.73
C SER A 60 -4.68 -7.89 -8.37
N VAL A 61 -4.20 -9.01 -8.88
CA VAL A 61 -5.05 -10.05 -9.45
C VAL A 61 -4.70 -11.38 -8.79
N GLY A 62 -5.55 -11.84 -7.87
CA GLY A 62 -5.42 -13.15 -7.25
C GLY A 62 -5.63 -14.27 -8.26
N ILE A 63 -5.01 -15.42 -8.01
CA ILE A 63 -5.11 -16.59 -8.90
C ILE A 63 -6.39 -17.39 -8.68
N GLU A 64 -7.05 -17.22 -7.52
CA GLU A 64 -8.33 -17.86 -7.25
C GLU A 64 -9.49 -17.03 -7.80
N SER A 65 -10.54 -17.70 -8.26
CA SER A 65 -11.70 -17.01 -8.84
C SER A 65 -12.49 -16.17 -7.84
N SER A 66 -12.34 -16.47 -6.56
CA SER A 66 -12.96 -15.76 -5.43
C SER A 66 -12.18 -14.51 -5.00
N ASP A 67 -10.92 -14.38 -5.44
CA ASP A 67 -10.08 -13.25 -5.04
C ASP A 67 -10.60 -11.93 -5.60
N THR A 68 -10.61 -10.92 -4.75
CA THR A 68 -10.88 -9.54 -5.16
C THR A 68 -9.76 -9.04 -6.08
N LYS A 69 -10.14 -8.32 -7.12
CA LYS A 69 -9.21 -7.63 -8.02
C LYS A 69 -9.19 -6.16 -7.67
N GLU A 70 -8.01 -5.59 -7.66
CA GLU A 70 -7.77 -4.20 -7.29
C GLU A 70 -7.03 -3.47 -8.39
N PHE A 71 -7.37 -2.21 -8.58
CA PHE A 71 -6.66 -1.30 -9.48
C PHE A 71 -6.60 0.11 -8.87
N ASP A 72 -5.39 0.63 -8.71
CA ASP A 72 -5.13 1.90 -8.06
C ASP A 72 -4.50 2.89 -9.02
N LEU A 73 -4.89 4.16 -8.89
CA LEU A 73 -4.22 5.29 -9.49
C LEU A 73 -3.65 6.20 -8.39
N ILE A 74 -2.36 6.54 -8.53
CA ILE A 74 -1.62 7.27 -7.51
C ILE A 74 -1.05 8.54 -8.13
N LEU A 75 -1.41 9.71 -7.61
CA LEU A 75 -0.78 10.99 -7.93
C LEU A 75 0.03 11.44 -6.73
N GLY A 76 1.32 11.69 -6.93
CA GLY A 76 2.24 12.05 -5.85
C GLY A 76 3.13 13.26 -6.16
N TYR A 77 3.66 13.84 -5.09
CA TYR A 77 4.74 14.81 -5.14
C TYR A 77 5.71 14.58 -3.98
N SER A 78 7.01 14.61 -4.26
CA SER A 78 8.04 14.48 -3.23
C SER A 78 9.19 15.44 -3.44
N THR A 79 9.75 15.96 -2.34
CA THR A 79 10.94 16.83 -2.35
C THR A 79 11.59 16.87 -0.97
N GLY A 80 12.92 16.72 -0.90
CA GLY A 80 13.71 16.92 0.33
C GLY A 80 13.26 16.07 1.52
N GLY A 81 12.83 14.81 1.29
CA GLY A 81 12.29 13.92 2.33
C GLY A 81 10.77 14.05 2.52
N PHE A 82 10.17 15.17 2.17
CA PHE A 82 8.72 15.37 2.23
C PHE A 82 8.01 14.66 1.07
N SER A 83 6.84 14.08 1.34
CA SER A 83 5.98 13.45 0.34
C SER A 83 4.51 13.72 0.63
N VAL A 84 3.72 13.86 -0.44
CA VAL A 84 2.26 13.84 -0.41
C VAL A 84 1.75 13.02 -1.58
N SER A 85 0.63 12.33 -1.41
CA SER A 85 -0.05 11.66 -2.51
C SER A 85 -1.55 11.58 -2.30
N VAL A 86 -2.24 11.31 -3.39
CA VAL A 86 -3.64 10.88 -3.40
C VAL A 86 -3.70 9.58 -4.17
N THR A 87 -4.36 8.60 -3.60
CA THR A 87 -4.62 7.29 -4.20
C THR A 87 -6.12 7.09 -4.39
N ASP A 88 -6.51 6.67 -5.58
CA ASP A 88 -7.83 6.15 -5.91
C ASP A 88 -7.70 4.62 -5.95
N TYR A 89 -8.20 3.94 -4.92
CA TYR A 89 -8.34 2.49 -4.85
C TYR A 89 -9.65 2.09 -5.50
N TRP A 90 -9.62 1.11 -6.37
CA TRP A 90 -10.83 0.51 -6.94
C TRP A 90 -10.80 -1.01 -6.83
N TYR A 91 -11.90 -1.57 -6.35
CA TYR A 91 -12.09 -3.01 -6.23
C TYR A 91 -13.18 -3.49 -7.21
N ASN A 92 -13.02 -4.68 -7.77
CA ASN A 92 -14.01 -5.24 -8.72
C ASN A 92 -15.33 -5.67 -8.07
N VAL A 93 -15.40 -5.66 -6.74
CA VAL A 93 -16.58 -5.99 -5.93
C VAL A 93 -16.70 -4.96 -4.82
N THR A 94 -17.92 -4.48 -4.55
CA THR A 94 -18.20 -3.58 -3.43
C THR A 94 -18.27 -4.36 -2.10
N GLY A 95 -18.23 -3.67 -0.97
CA GLY A 95 -18.42 -4.29 0.35
C GLY A 95 -19.71 -5.10 0.49
N ASP A 96 -20.76 -4.73 -0.25
CA ASP A 96 -22.06 -5.47 -0.30
C ASP A 96 -22.07 -6.64 -1.31
N GLY A 97 -20.92 -6.95 -1.93
CA GLY A 97 -20.81 -8.06 -2.89
C GLY A 97 -21.35 -7.76 -4.29
N VAL A 98 -21.64 -6.51 -4.61
CA VAL A 98 -22.08 -6.09 -5.95
C VAL A 98 -20.87 -5.96 -6.87
N THR A 99 -20.97 -6.46 -8.11
CA THR A 99 -19.93 -6.25 -9.12
C THR A 99 -19.75 -4.76 -9.39
N ALA A 100 -18.56 -4.23 -9.07
CA ALA A 100 -18.24 -2.84 -9.24
C ALA A 100 -17.95 -2.49 -10.71
N LYS A 101 -18.16 -1.21 -11.06
CA LYS A 101 -17.86 -0.66 -12.37
C LYS A 101 -16.93 0.51 -12.23
N TYR A 102 -15.78 0.46 -12.87
CA TYR A 102 -14.70 1.44 -12.72
C TYR A 102 -15.14 2.90 -12.91
N PHE A 103 -15.99 3.21 -13.88
CA PHE A 103 -16.44 4.59 -14.12
C PHE A 103 -17.70 5.01 -13.33
N GLN A 104 -17.96 4.37 -12.19
CA GLN A 104 -19.06 4.70 -11.30
C GLN A 104 -18.54 5.32 -10.01
N TYR A 105 -18.50 6.65 -9.97
CA TYR A 105 -17.97 7.44 -8.84
C TYR A 105 -19.05 8.02 -7.92
N GLY A 106 -20.32 7.77 -8.18
CA GLY A 106 -21.42 8.35 -7.40
C GLY A 106 -21.50 7.74 -6.00
N ALA A 107 -21.49 8.56 -4.97
CA ALA A 107 -21.51 8.13 -3.56
C ALA A 107 -22.74 7.25 -3.17
N HIS A 108 -23.81 7.29 -3.95
CA HIS A 108 -25.01 6.48 -3.74
C HIS A 108 -25.19 5.40 -4.81
N ASN A 109 -24.17 5.12 -5.61
CA ASN A 109 -24.23 4.10 -6.64
C ASN A 109 -23.73 2.77 -6.05
N ALA A 110 -24.62 1.77 -5.99
CA ALA A 110 -24.29 0.46 -5.47
C ALA A 110 -23.14 -0.27 -6.20
N ALA A 111 -22.76 0.18 -7.40
CA ALA A 111 -21.63 -0.37 -8.16
C ALA A 111 -20.34 0.48 -8.00
N ASN A 112 -20.33 1.48 -7.10
CA ASN A 112 -19.14 2.25 -6.77
C ASN A 112 -18.33 1.53 -5.68
N SER A 113 -17.05 1.28 -5.94
CA SER A 113 -16.09 0.74 -4.98
C SER A 113 -14.83 1.59 -4.87
N HIS A 114 -14.90 2.83 -5.38
CA HIS A 114 -13.77 3.74 -5.25
C HIS A 114 -13.58 4.22 -3.81
N LEU A 115 -12.34 4.21 -3.36
CA LEU A 115 -11.89 4.76 -2.09
C LEU A 115 -10.73 5.72 -2.36
N PHE A 116 -10.83 6.94 -1.85
CA PHE A 116 -9.80 7.97 -2.03
C PHE A 116 -9.07 8.22 -0.72
N GLU A 117 -7.75 8.01 -0.75
CA GLU A 117 -6.86 8.24 0.38
C GLU A 117 -5.87 9.37 0.08
N ALA A 118 -5.68 10.26 1.04
CA ALA A 118 -4.59 11.24 1.05
C ALA A 118 -3.46 10.75 1.97
N GLN A 119 -2.21 10.91 1.53
CA GLN A 119 -1.01 10.62 2.30
C GLN A 119 -0.17 11.87 2.45
N ILE A 120 0.45 12.04 3.64
CA ILE A 120 1.53 12.97 3.91
C ILE A 120 2.64 12.20 4.65
N GLY A 121 3.89 12.42 4.27
CA GLY A 121 5.02 11.74 4.90
C GLY A 121 6.30 12.54 4.93
N TYR A 122 7.20 12.12 5.81
CA TYR A 122 8.55 12.66 5.86
C TYR A 122 9.57 11.55 6.14
N ASP A 123 10.60 11.51 5.31
CA ASP A 123 11.77 10.64 5.45
C ASP A 123 12.90 11.43 6.14
N PHE A 124 13.22 11.05 7.38
CA PHE A 124 14.31 11.61 8.19
C PHE A 124 15.65 10.92 7.92
N GLY A 125 15.70 9.94 7.01
CA GLY A 125 16.83 9.08 6.73
C GLY A 125 16.80 7.79 7.54
N PRO A 126 17.06 7.80 8.86
CA PRO A 126 16.98 6.58 9.69
C PRO A 126 15.57 6.04 9.86
N VAL A 127 14.56 6.90 9.79
CA VAL A 127 13.14 6.54 9.90
C VAL A 127 12.31 7.39 8.95
N ALA A 128 11.22 6.81 8.44
CA ALA A 128 10.17 7.51 7.72
C ALA A 128 8.87 7.46 8.52
N VAL A 129 8.14 8.57 8.53
CA VAL A 129 6.83 8.68 9.19
C VAL A 129 5.80 9.06 8.15
N ASN A 130 4.67 8.34 8.12
CA ASN A 130 3.59 8.61 7.18
C ASN A 130 2.25 8.66 7.90
N TRP A 131 1.38 9.51 7.41
CA TRP A 131 -0.02 9.61 7.78
C TRP A 131 -0.88 9.44 6.53
N TYR A 132 -1.90 8.61 6.63
CA TYR A 132 -2.86 8.31 5.58
C TYR A 132 -4.26 8.58 6.11
N THR A 133 -5.17 9.07 5.26
CA THR A 133 -6.57 9.30 5.62
C THR A 133 -7.48 9.07 4.42
N ASN A 134 -8.46 8.22 4.57
CA ASN A 134 -9.55 8.06 3.61
C ASN A 134 -10.46 9.29 3.68
N PHE A 135 -10.60 10.03 2.58
CA PHE A 135 -11.38 11.28 2.61
C PHE A 135 -12.63 11.24 1.74
N ALA A 136 -12.75 10.27 0.82
CA ALA A 136 -13.92 10.10 -0.04
C ALA A 136 -14.08 8.64 -0.48
N GLY A 137 -15.24 8.29 -1.01
CA GLY A 137 -15.54 6.96 -1.53
C GLY A 137 -16.01 5.99 -0.46
N ASP A 138 -15.69 4.70 -0.61
CA ASP A 138 -16.15 3.57 0.21
C ASP A 138 -15.26 3.39 1.45
N ASP A 139 -15.37 4.33 2.39
CA ASP A 139 -14.64 4.32 3.66
C ASP A 139 -15.42 3.54 4.73
N GLY A 140 -14.72 3.16 5.79
CA GLY A 140 -15.32 2.61 6.99
C GLY A 140 -16.16 3.62 7.79
N VAL A 141 -16.87 3.09 8.78
CA VAL A 141 -17.64 3.90 9.74
C VAL A 141 -17.03 3.86 11.14
N ASP A 142 -17.30 4.91 11.89
CA ASP A 142 -16.95 4.97 13.31
C ASP A 142 -18.00 4.25 14.19
N LYS A 143 -17.84 4.32 15.52
CA LYS A 143 -18.74 3.70 16.50
C LYS A 143 -20.18 4.26 16.48
N ASP A 144 -20.41 5.43 15.91
CA ASP A 144 -21.71 6.10 15.85
C ASP A 144 -22.37 5.88 14.46
N GLY A 145 -21.66 5.19 13.53
CA GLY A 145 -22.12 4.86 12.18
C GLY A 145 -21.86 5.99 11.16
N ASP A 146 -21.12 7.02 11.56
CA ASP A 146 -20.71 8.09 10.68
C ASP A 146 -19.41 7.69 9.93
N ARG A 147 -19.11 8.36 8.79
CA ARG A 147 -17.85 8.16 8.07
C ARG A 147 -16.66 8.31 9.01
N ALA A 148 -15.83 7.27 9.12
CA ALA A 148 -14.72 7.23 10.06
C ALA A 148 -13.54 8.12 9.66
N TYR A 149 -13.42 8.52 8.37
CA TYR A 149 -12.18 9.07 7.83
C TYR A 149 -10.99 8.18 8.25
N SER A 150 -11.13 6.88 7.94
CA SER A 150 -10.21 5.85 8.39
C SER A 150 -8.78 6.26 8.11
N SER A 151 -7.98 6.31 9.18
CA SER A 151 -6.61 6.82 9.09
C SER A 151 -5.62 5.80 9.60
N TYR A 152 -4.41 5.89 9.04
CA TYR A 152 -3.30 5.03 9.40
C TYR A 152 -2.03 5.87 9.54
N ILE A 153 -1.27 5.59 10.60
CA ILE A 153 0.04 6.20 10.85
C ILE A 153 1.06 5.08 10.81
N SER A 154 2.16 5.25 10.09
CA SER A 154 3.28 4.32 10.13
C SER A 154 4.60 5.00 10.46
N VAL A 155 5.46 4.23 11.14
CA VAL A 155 6.87 4.54 11.32
C VAL A 155 7.65 3.35 10.78
N ALA A 156 8.49 3.59 9.77
CA ALA A 156 9.32 2.58 9.13
C ALA A 156 10.80 2.93 9.29
N ALA A 157 11.62 1.93 9.59
CA ALA A 157 13.06 2.04 9.75
C ALA A 157 13.77 1.07 8.80
N PRO A 158 14.37 1.56 7.68
CA PRO A 158 15.20 0.75 6.82
C PRO A 158 16.61 0.56 7.42
N PHE A 159 17.17 -0.63 7.28
CA PHE A 159 18.55 -0.92 7.68
C PHE A 159 19.14 -2.08 6.85
N THR A 160 20.48 -2.19 6.83
CA THR A 160 21.16 -3.29 6.15
C THR A 160 21.82 -4.19 7.18
N LEU A 161 21.56 -5.49 7.12
CA LEU A 161 22.17 -6.49 8.00
C LEU A 161 22.47 -7.77 7.22
N GLY A 162 23.68 -8.28 7.31
CA GLY A 162 24.10 -9.52 6.66
C GLY A 162 24.10 -9.46 5.14
N GLY A 163 24.22 -8.27 4.53
CA GLY A 163 24.15 -8.05 3.09
C GLY A 163 22.73 -8.16 2.51
N LEU A 164 21.73 -8.04 3.37
CA LEU A 164 20.31 -7.97 3.04
C LEU A 164 19.76 -6.60 3.44
N ASP A 165 18.76 -6.11 2.71
CA ASP A 165 18.04 -4.89 3.03
C ASP A 165 16.79 -5.23 3.84
N TRP A 166 16.69 -4.63 5.02
CA TRP A 166 15.61 -4.85 5.98
C TRP A 166 14.79 -3.60 6.17
N THR A 167 13.52 -3.78 6.50
CA THR A 167 12.64 -2.71 6.96
C THR A 167 11.81 -3.21 8.14
N ALA A 168 11.93 -2.53 9.28
CA ALA A 168 11.01 -2.71 10.40
C ALA A 168 9.95 -1.61 10.33
N GLU A 169 8.69 -1.98 10.52
CA GLU A 169 7.57 -1.03 10.48
C GLU A 169 6.62 -1.29 11.63
N ILE A 170 6.08 -0.22 12.19
CA ILE A 170 4.92 -0.24 13.08
C ILE A 170 3.87 0.71 12.54
N GLY A 171 2.60 0.25 12.53
CA GLY A 171 1.48 1.02 12.05
C GLY A 171 0.27 0.92 12.97
N ALA A 172 -0.50 2.00 13.03
CA ALA A 172 -1.64 2.13 13.91
C ALA A 172 -2.75 2.96 13.27
N THR A 173 -4.00 2.66 13.61
CA THR A 173 -5.12 3.58 13.40
C THR A 173 -5.28 4.48 14.64
N PRO A 174 -5.46 5.81 14.46
CA PRO A 174 -5.52 6.75 15.60
C PRO A 174 -6.89 6.79 16.30
N TRP A 175 -7.95 6.32 15.67
CA TRP A 175 -9.32 6.37 16.19
C TRP A 175 -10.19 5.20 15.74
N ALA A 176 -11.45 5.19 16.18
CA ALA A 176 -12.41 4.15 15.87
C ALA A 176 -12.73 4.12 14.37
N THR A 177 -12.64 2.94 13.78
CA THR A 177 -13.04 2.66 12.41
C THR A 177 -13.22 1.16 12.23
N ASP A 178 -14.25 0.74 11.54
CA ASP A 178 -14.45 -0.66 11.16
C ASP A 178 -13.52 -1.08 10.01
N PHE A 179 -13.00 -0.13 9.23
CA PHE A 179 -12.01 -0.37 8.17
C PHE A 179 -10.75 -1.10 8.69
N TYR A 180 -10.28 -0.76 9.91
CA TYR A 180 -9.19 -1.47 10.61
C TYR A 180 -9.72 -2.33 11.78
N GLY A 181 -11.04 -2.53 11.89
CA GLY A 181 -11.68 -3.27 12.96
C GLY A 181 -11.46 -2.68 14.36
N ALA A 182 -11.19 -1.38 14.48
CA ALA A 182 -10.76 -0.73 15.71
C ALA A 182 -11.86 0.12 16.35
N ASN A 183 -11.99 0.04 17.69
CA ASN A 183 -12.93 0.86 18.48
C ASN A 183 -12.29 2.13 19.06
N GLY A 184 -11.07 2.46 18.65
CA GLY A 184 -10.24 3.58 19.10
C GLY A 184 -8.83 3.43 18.55
N PHE A 185 -7.85 4.07 19.21
CA PHE A 185 -6.44 3.85 18.85
C PHE A 185 -6.08 2.36 18.92
N ALA A 186 -5.48 1.83 17.86
CA ALA A 186 -5.01 0.44 17.83
C ALA A 186 -3.78 0.29 16.94
N VAL A 187 -2.77 -0.43 17.44
CA VAL A 187 -1.67 -0.92 16.59
C VAL A 187 -2.23 -2.07 15.76
N CYS A 188 -2.15 -1.96 14.45
CA CYS A 188 -2.68 -2.96 13.51
C CYS A 188 -1.60 -3.54 12.58
N ASP A 189 -0.37 -3.04 12.62
CA ASP A 189 0.76 -3.58 11.85
C ASP A 189 2.04 -3.51 12.68
N VAL A 190 2.68 -4.63 12.88
CA VAL A 190 4.07 -4.73 13.33
C VAL A 190 4.75 -5.69 12.37
N SER A 191 5.62 -5.18 11.52
CA SER A 191 6.19 -5.99 10.46
C SER A 191 7.70 -5.86 10.34
N LEU A 192 8.30 -6.93 9.83
CA LEU A 192 9.70 -7.00 9.47
C LEU A 192 9.80 -7.58 8.07
N GLY A 193 10.33 -6.78 7.16
CA GLY A 193 10.58 -7.18 5.81
C GLY A 193 12.07 -7.34 5.52
N VAL A 194 12.40 -8.18 4.55
CA VAL A 194 13.75 -8.38 4.04
C VAL A 194 13.71 -8.51 2.53
N SER A 195 14.70 -7.96 1.86
CA SER A 195 14.82 -8.09 0.41
C SER A 195 16.26 -8.26 -0.04
N LYS A 196 16.41 -8.80 -1.24
CA LYS A 196 17.69 -8.95 -1.92
C LYS A 196 17.49 -9.04 -3.42
N ASP A 197 18.28 -8.27 -4.17
CA ASP A 197 18.40 -8.44 -5.61
C ASP A 197 19.30 -9.64 -5.94
N ILE A 198 18.74 -10.65 -6.61
CA ILE A 198 19.50 -11.79 -7.12
C ILE A 198 19.91 -11.48 -8.55
N LYS A 199 21.19 -11.24 -8.75
CA LYS A 199 21.74 -11.00 -10.09
C LYS A 199 21.63 -12.29 -10.92
N ILE A 200 20.84 -12.26 -11.99
CA ILE A 200 20.68 -13.37 -12.93
C ILE A 200 21.61 -13.19 -14.13
N THR A 201 21.69 -11.99 -14.67
CA THR A 201 22.62 -11.59 -15.75
C THR A 201 23.26 -10.24 -15.41
N ASP A 202 24.15 -9.73 -16.27
CA ASP A 202 24.73 -8.39 -16.07
C ASP A 202 23.71 -7.26 -16.22
N SER A 203 22.59 -7.50 -16.90
CA SER A 203 21.53 -6.52 -17.16
C SER A 203 20.21 -6.83 -16.48
N PHE A 204 20.11 -7.96 -15.74
CA PHE A 204 18.87 -8.37 -15.10
C PHE A 204 19.13 -8.94 -13.71
N SER A 205 18.43 -8.39 -12.74
CA SER A 205 18.34 -8.91 -11.37
C SER A 205 16.89 -9.20 -11.02
N LEU A 206 16.68 -10.26 -10.27
CA LEU A 206 15.37 -10.65 -9.72
C LEU A 206 15.32 -10.20 -8.27
N PRO A 207 14.45 -9.26 -7.90
CA PRO A 207 14.25 -8.88 -6.52
C PRO A 207 13.46 -9.98 -5.79
N LEU A 208 14.03 -10.53 -4.72
CA LEU A 208 13.32 -11.43 -3.82
C LEU A 208 13.03 -10.68 -2.53
N PHE A 209 11.86 -10.91 -1.97
CA PHE A 209 11.52 -10.37 -0.66
C PHE A 209 10.70 -11.35 0.19
N ALA A 210 10.75 -11.13 1.50
CA ALA A 210 9.87 -11.76 2.46
C ALA A 210 9.44 -10.74 3.51
N LYS A 211 8.21 -10.84 4.00
CA LYS A 211 7.67 -9.98 5.05
C LYS A 211 6.90 -10.82 6.06
N ALA A 212 7.26 -10.69 7.33
CA ALA A 212 6.47 -11.18 8.45
C ALA A 212 5.67 -10.00 9.03
N THR A 213 4.38 -10.18 9.25
CA THR A 213 3.48 -9.16 9.77
C THR A 213 2.66 -9.75 10.92
N TRP A 214 2.57 -9.02 12.01
CA TRP A 214 1.66 -9.28 13.11
C TRP A 214 0.70 -8.11 13.27
N ASN A 215 -0.59 -8.40 13.30
CA ASN A 215 -1.62 -7.43 13.64
C ASN A 215 -2.08 -7.65 15.09
N PRO A 216 -1.61 -6.83 16.06
CA PRO A 216 -2.00 -6.97 17.45
C PRO A 216 -3.50 -6.78 17.69
N ARG A 217 -4.18 -5.98 16.85
CA ARG A 217 -5.61 -5.69 16.98
C ARG A 217 -6.49 -6.90 16.66
N SER A 218 -6.15 -7.65 15.61
CA SER A 218 -6.88 -8.85 15.18
C SER A 218 -6.26 -10.16 15.65
N GLU A 219 -5.07 -10.10 16.29
CA GLU A 219 -4.20 -11.25 16.63
C GLU A 219 -3.75 -12.04 15.39
N GLY A 220 -3.89 -11.47 14.19
CA GLY A 220 -3.46 -12.08 12.95
C GLY A 220 -1.93 -12.05 12.79
N ALA A 221 -1.37 -13.12 12.24
CA ALA A 221 0.04 -13.21 11.88
C ALA A 221 0.18 -13.76 10.46
N TYR A 222 0.99 -13.10 9.65
CA TYR A 222 1.11 -13.37 8.22
C TYR A 222 2.57 -13.47 7.81
N PHE A 223 2.83 -14.25 6.78
CA PHE A 223 4.14 -14.34 6.16
C PHE A 223 3.98 -14.35 4.63
N VAL A 224 4.57 -13.37 3.98
CA VAL A 224 4.50 -13.20 2.53
C VAL A 224 5.90 -13.30 1.95
N VAL A 225 6.04 -14.02 0.85
CA VAL A 225 7.22 -14.03 0.00
C VAL A 225 6.82 -13.59 -1.40
N GLY A 226 7.74 -12.92 -2.10
CA GLY A 226 7.49 -12.44 -3.46
C GLY A 226 8.78 -12.22 -4.25
N LEU A 227 8.61 -12.03 -5.54
CA LEU A 227 9.67 -11.78 -6.50
C LEU A 227 9.18 -10.85 -7.61
#